data_127e7976bca5e2ea09ef6046d4433ace
#
_entry.id   127e7976bca5e2ea09ef6046d4433ace
#
_cell.length_a   1.000
_cell.length_b   1.000
_cell.length_c   1.000
_cell.angle_alpha   90.00
_cell.angle_beta   90.00
_cell.angle_gamma   90.00
#
_symmetry.space_group_name_H-M   'P 1'
#
loop_
_entity.id
_entity.type
_entity.pdbx_description
1 polymer ?
#
loop_
_entity_poly.entity_id
_entity_poly.type
_entity_poly.pdbx_seq_one_letter_code
_entity_poly.pdbx_strand_id
1 'polypeptide(L)'
;MIKAIVHADKEWGIGKNNDMMFSLPKDMKFFRETTMGNTVVMGGNTLRSFPNQKPLKNRVNIVLTRGQVCDECVIVRSYEQLFEELKKRENEQIYIIGGGEIYKALLPYCHEALVTKVEAIGGATVFFPNLDKDESFVCVDEGEPIDDNGYTIRFTRYVHKNPKKID
;
A
#
# COMPACT_ATOMS: atom_id res chain seq x y z
N MET A 1 -2.57 -14.35 -0.90
CA MET A 1 -3.39 -13.29 -1.54
C MET A 1 -2.66 -11.96 -1.45
N ILE A 2 -2.60 -11.22 -2.53
CA ILE A 2 -1.91 -9.92 -2.59
C ILE A 2 -2.95 -8.81 -2.57
N LYS A 3 -2.76 -7.84 -1.68
CA LYS A 3 -3.65 -6.68 -1.55
C LYS A 3 -2.83 -5.40 -1.48
N ALA A 4 -3.35 -4.33 -2.05
CA ALA A 4 -2.80 -3.00 -1.82
C ALA A 4 -3.53 -2.37 -0.64
N ILE A 5 -2.83 -1.56 0.14
CA ILE A 5 -3.42 -0.79 1.24
C ILE A 5 -2.85 0.63 1.19
N VAL A 6 -3.73 1.62 1.20
CA VAL A 6 -3.34 3.02 0.99
C VAL A 6 -4.42 3.97 1.48
N HIS A 7 -4.05 5.21 1.84
CA HIS A 7 -5.04 6.28 1.90
C HIS A 7 -4.80 7.26 0.76
N ALA A 8 -5.87 7.80 0.20
CA ALA A 8 -5.82 8.68 -0.95
C ALA A 8 -6.77 9.86 -0.77
N ASP A 9 -6.37 11.04 -1.26
CA ASP A 9 -7.21 12.21 -1.24
C ASP A 9 -8.24 12.18 -2.39
N LYS A 10 -9.00 13.26 -2.54
CA LYS A 10 -10.06 13.35 -3.56
C LYS A 10 -9.55 13.21 -4.99
N GLU A 11 -8.28 13.48 -5.22
CA GLU A 11 -7.62 13.37 -6.52
C GLU A 11 -6.78 12.11 -6.66
N TRP A 12 -6.96 11.15 -5.75
CA TRP A 12 -6.15 9.93 -5.66
C TRP A 12 -4.69 10.21 -5.33
N GLY A 13 -4.41 11.35 -4.70
CA GLY A 13 -3.09 11.70 -4.20
C GLY A 13 -2.74 10.87 -2.98
N ILE A 14 -1.50 10.38 -2.93
CA ILE A 14 -1.04 9.49 -1.85
C ILE A 14 0.23 9.96 -1.16
N GLY A 15 0.92 10.96 -1.69
CA GLY A 15 2.13 11.45 -1.08
C GLY A 15 2.57 12.79 -1.62
N LYS A 16 3.41 13.46 -0.82
CA LYS A 16 4.00 14.76 -1.16
C LYS A 16 5.40 14.81 -0.55
N ASN A 17 6.41 15.01 -1.38
CA ASN A 17 7.80 15.13 -0.94
C ASN A 17 8.25 13.93 -0.06
N ASN A 18 7.92 12.70 -0.46
CA ASN A 18 8.26 11.46 0.25
C ASN A 18 7.61 11.33 1.64
N ASP A 19 6.53 12.04 1.90
CA ASP A 19 5.84 11.98 3.18
C ASP A 19 4.34 11.81 2.98
N MET A 20 3.66 11.44 4.06
CA MET A 20 2.21 11.37 4.06
C MET A 20 1.63 12.80 4.09
N MET A 21 0.51 12.99 3.40
CA MET A 21 -0.14 14.30 3.34
C MET A 21 -0.99 14.61 4.56
N PHE A 22 -1.50 13.57 5.23
CA PHE A 22 -2.44 13.72 6.36
C PHE A 22 -2.00 12.87 7.53
N SER A 23 -2.20 13.38 8.73
CA SER A 23 -2.05 12.60 9.95
C SER A 23 -3.41 12.02 10.32
N LEU A 24 -3.56 10.70 10.18
CA LEU A 24 -4.83 10.00 10.34
C LEU A 24 -4.68 8.85 11.35
N PRO A 25 -4.81 9.13 12.68
CA PRO A 25 -4.61 8.10 13.71
C PRO A 25 -5.51 6.87 13.57
N LYS A 26 -6.76 7.06 13.17
CA LYS A 26 -7.68 5.94 12.99
C LYS A 26 -7.29 5.08 11.79
N ASP A 27 -6.86 5.72 10.70
CA ASP A 27 -6.35 5.01 9.52
C ASP A 27 -5.04 4.28 9.84
N MET A 28 -4.15 4.91 10.62
CA MET A 28 -2.90 4.27 11.06
C MET A 28 -3.19 3.03 11.90
N LYS A 29 -4.19 3.08 12.76
CA LYS A 29 -4.62 1.93 13.56
C LYS A 29 -5.15 0.81 12.66
N PHE A 30 -5.98 1.15 11.68
CA PHE A 30 -6.50 0.21 10.69
C PHE A 30 -5.35 -0.47 9.92
N PHE A 31 -4.40 0.32 9.44
CA PHE A 31 -3.22 -0.18 8.74
C PHE A 31 -2.44 -1.18 9.61
N ARG A 32 -2.15 -0.78 10.85
CA ARG A 32 -1.39 -1.61 11.79
C ARG A 32 -2.10 -2.93 12.06
N GLU A 33 -3.39 -2.88 12.38
CA GLU A 33 -4.17 -4.08 12.70
C GLU A 33 -4.32 -5.00 11.48
N THR A 34 -4.48 -4.42 10.31
CA THR A 34 -4.65 -5.18 9.06
C THR A 34 -3.37 -5.89 8.66
N THR A 35 -2.22 -5.24 8.79
CA THR A 35 -0.94 -5.81 8.33
C THR A 35 -0.22 -6.62 9.39
N MET A 36 -0.59 -6.50 10.66
CA MET A 36 0.10 -7.17 11.77
C MET A 36 0.16 -8.68 11.57
N GLY A 37 1.35 -9.26 11.74
CA GLY A 37 1.58 -10.69 11.56
C GLY A 37 1.66 -11.14 10.11
N ASN A 38 1.54 -10.22 9.16
CA ASN A 38 1.54 -10.53 7.74
C ASN A 38 2.81 -10.01 7.04
N THR A 39 2.86 -10.14 5.73
CA THR A 39 3.98 -9.70 4.91
C THR A 39 3.64 -8.38 4.24
N VAL A 40 4.57 -7.43 4.27
CA VAL A 40 4.42 -6.14 3.61
C VAL A 40 5.52 -5.96 2.55
N VAL A 41 5.16 -5.34 1.43
CA VAL A 41 6.07 -5.06 0.32
C VAL A 41 6.14 -3.56 0.11
N MET A 42 7.35 -3.03 0.02
CA MET A 42 7.57 -1.60 -0.11
C MET A 42 8.81 -1.28 -0.96
N GLY A 43 8.89 -0.04 -1.42
CA GLY A 43 10.12 0.49 -2.00
C GLY A 43 11.03 1.08 -0.92
N GLY A 44 12.29 1.36 -1.28
CA GLY A 44 13.28 1.92 -0.36
C GLY A 44 12.88 3.28 0.22
N ASN A 45 12.21 4.12 -0.57
CA ASN A 45 11.74 5.43 -0.08
C ASN A 45 10.71 5.30 1.04
N THR A 46 9.84 4.28 0.96
CA THR A 46 8.85 4.02 2.01
C THR A 46 9.54 3.59 3.29
N LEU A 47 10.52 2.68 3.20
CA LEU A 47 11.31 2.28 4.38
C LEU A 47 12.00 3.47 5.03
N ARG A 48 12.62 4.35 4.23
CA ARG A 48 13.30 5.56 4.74
C ARG A 48 12.33 6.53 5.42
N SER A 49 11.04 6.49 5.09
CA SER A 49 10.04 7.37 5.70
C SER A 49 9.60 6.91 7.10
N PHE A 50 9.92 5.68 7.49
CA PHE A 50 9.56 5.15 8.81
C PHE A 50 10.46 5.73 9.91
N PRO A 51 9.94 5.81 11.15
CA PRO A 51 10.74 6.28 12.28
C PRO A 51 12.05 5.52 12.40
N ASN A 52 13.17 6.26 12.46
CA ASN A 52 14.54 5.72 12.49
C ASN A 52 14.87 4.81 11.29
N GLN A 53 14.09 4.91 10.21
CA GLN A 53 14.25 4.09 9.00
C GLN A 53 14.23 2.58 9.31
N LYS A 54 13.44 2.19 10.32
CA LYS A 54 13.32 0.79 10.74
C LYS A 54 12.08 0.13 10.12
N PRO A 55 12.18 -1.17 9.79
CA PRO A 55 11.05 -1.91 9.25
C PRO A 55 9.92 -2.04 10.27
N LEU A 56 8.74 -2.39 9.79
CA LEU A 56 7.57 -2.57 10.63
C LEU A 56 7.72 -3.81 11.50
N LYS A 57 7.46 -3.66 12.81
CA LYS A 57 7.59 -4.76 13.77
C LYS A 57 6.49 -5.82 13.56
N ASN A 58 6.81 -7.07 13.83
CA ASN A 58 5.89 -8.21 13.78
C ASN A 58 5.30 -8.44 12.38
N ARG A 59 6.03 -8.04 11.35
CA ARG A 59 5.68 -8.25 9.94
C ARG A 59 6.92 -8.66 9.19
N VAL A 60 6.75 -9.44 8.13
CA VAL A 60 7.84 -9.70 7.20
C VAL A 60 7.91 -8.50 6.25
N ASN A 61 9.05 -7.82 6.20
CA ASN A 61 9.24 -6.64 5.36
C ASN A 61 10.06 -7.02 4.13
N ILE A 62 9.45 -6.95 2.96
CA ILE A 62 10.13 -7.13 1.67
C ILE A 62 10.36 -5.75 1.08
N VAL A 63 11.61 -5.40 0.82
CA VAL A 63 11.97 -4.06 0.34
C VAL A 63 12.67 -4.16 -1.01
N LEU A 64 12.09 -3.51 -2.01
CA LEU A 64 12.69 -3.36 -3.33
C LEU A 64 13.53 -2.09 -3.34
N THR A 65 14.85 -2.24 -3.38
CA THR A 65 15.78 -1.11 -3.36
C THR A 65 17.11 -1.50 -4.00
N ARG A 66 17.82 -0.53 -4.57
CA ARG A 66 19.10 -0.76 -5.24
C ARG A 66 20.30 -0.67 -4.33
N GLY A 67 20.28 0.18 -3.33
CA GLY A 67 21.46 0.48 -2.53
C GLY A 67 21.30 0.42 -1.03
N GLN A 68 20.08 0.28 -0.55
CA GLN A 68 19.78 0.28 0.87
C GLN A 68 20.01 -1.10 1.46
N VAL A 69 20.46 -1.14 2.71
CA VAL A 69 20.66 -2.39 3.47
C VAL A 69 19.77 -2.34 4.72
N CYS A 70 19.16 -3.45 5.05
CA CYS A 70 18.32 -3.58 6.23
C CYS A 70 18.41 -5.03 6.71
N ASP A 71 18.98 -5.24 7.89
CA ASP A 71 19.23 -6.59 8.42
C ASP A 71 17.95 -7.36 8.75
N GLU A 72 16.87 -6.63 9.06
CA GLU A 72 15.59 -7.22 9.45
C GLU A 72 14.61 -7.30 8.28
N CYS A 73 15.10 -7.06 7.05
CA CYS A 73 14.26 -7.04 5.86
C CYS A 73 14.69 -8.12 4.87
N VAL A 74 13.75 -8.53 4.05
CA VAL A 74 14.06 -9.27 2.84
C VAL A 74 14.31 -8.24 1.75
N ILE A 75 15.57 -8.10 1.32
CA ILE A 75 15.94 -7.13 0.30
C ILE A 75 15.88 -7.79 -1.08
N VAL A 76 15.18 -7.15 -2.00
CA VAL A 76 15.16 -7.55 -3.41
C VAL A 76 15.65 -6.37 -4.25
N ARG A 77 16.36 -6.65 -5.34
CA ARG A 77 17.06 -5.63 -6.14
C ARG A 77 16.38 -5.33 -7.47
N SER A 78 15.39 -6.13 -7.85
CA SER A 78 14.66 -5.97 -9.10
C SER A 78 13.24 -6.49 -8.95
N TYR A 79 12.37 -6.11 -9.87
CA TYR A 79 11.02 -6.68 -9.91
C TYR A 79 11.04 -8.18 -10.15
N GLU A 80 11.98 -8.67 -10.95
CA GLU A 80 12.14 -10.10 -11.16
C GLU A 80 12.40 -10.83 -9.84
N GLN A 81 13.34 -10.32 -9.03
CA GLN A 81 13.61 -10.88 -7.70
C GLN A 81 12.39 -10.76 -6.77
N LEU A 82 11.67 -9.65 -6.85
CA LEU A 82 10.46 -9.45 -6.07
C LEU A 82 9.41 -10.52 -6.40
N PHE A 83 9.16 -10.75 -7.70
CA PHE A 83 8.19 -11.76 -8.12
C PHE A 83 8.61 -13.17 -7.70
N GLU A 84 9.89 -13.50 -7.76
CA GLU A 84 10.39 -14.79 -7.26
C GLU A 84 10.13 -14.95 -5.77
N GLU A 85 10.34 -13.88 -4.98
CA GLU A 85 10.08 -13.90 -3.55
C GLU A 85 8.59 -14.07 -3.27
N LEU A 86 7.73 -13.39 -4.01
CA LEU A 86 6.27 -13.49 -3.85
C LEU A 86 5.75 -14.88 -4.19
N LYS A 87 6.33 -15.56 -5.19
CA LYS A 87 5.99 -16.95 -5.52
C LYS A 87 6.20 -17.90 -4.36
N LYS A 88 7.29 -17.70 -3.61
CA LYS A 88 7.58 -18.54 -2.44
C LYS A 88 6.58 -18.35 -1.32
N ARG A 89 5.79 -17.28 -1.36
CA ARG A 89 4.89 -16.85 -0.30
C ARG A 89 3.43 -16.86 -0.73
N GLU A 90 3.06 -17.70 -1.68
CA GLU A 90 1.71 -17.73 -2.25
C GLU A 90 0.60 -18.03 -1.22
N ASN A 91 0.95 -18.66 -0.11
CA ASN A 91 0.00 -18.97 0.96
C ASN A 91 -0.09 -17.88 2.04
N GLU A 92 0.68 -16.81 1.90
CA GLU A 92 0.69 -15.71 2.85
C GLU A 92 -0.28 -14.61 2.44
N GLN A 93 -0.69 -13.80 3.43
CA GLN A 93 -1.36 -12.53 3.16
C GLN A 93 -0.28 -11.48 2.94
N ILE A 94 -0.28 -10.86 1.78
CA ILE A 94 0.75 -9.92 1.36
C ILE A 94 0.10 -8.57 1.08
N TYR A 95 0.65 -7.52 1.70
CA TYR A 95 0.15 -6.15 1.54
C TYR A 95 1.20 -5.27 0.87
N ILE A 96 0.81 -4.66 -0.24
CA ILE A 96 1.63 -3.69 -0.94
C ILE A 96 1.38 -2.33 -0.29
N ILE A 97 2.43 -1.73 0.28
CA ILE A 97 2.27 -0.52 1.09
C ILE A 97 2.93 0.73 0.52
N GLY A 98 3.51 0.64 -0.68
CA GLY A 98 3.98 1.81 -1.41
C GLY A 98 5.46 1.77 -1.76
N GLY A 99 5.99 2.76 -2.40
CA GLY A 99 5.27 3.94 -2.88
C GLY A 99 4.59 3.79 -4.25
N GLY A 100 4.39 4.93 -4.90
CA GLY A 100 3.61 5.01 -6.12
C GLY A 100 4.01 4.04 -7.22
N GLU A 101 5.30 3.89 -7.46
CA GLU A 101 5.81 2.96 -8.49
C GLU A 101 5.51 1.50 -8.14
N ILE A 102 5.66 1.15 -6.87
CA ILE A 102 5.39 -0.22 -6.39
C ILE A 102 3.89 -0.53 -6.52
N TYR A 103 3.03 0.41 -6.13
CA TYR A 103 1.58 0.25 -6.32
C TYR A 103 1.23 0.02 -7.79
N LYS A 104 1.76 0.87 -8.66
CA LYS A 104 1.46 0.80 -10.09
C LYS A 104 1.90 -0.55 -10.69
N ALA A 105 3.10 -1.00 -10.32
CA ALA A 105 3.64 -2.25 -10.84
C ALA A 105 2.90 -3.49 -10.34
N LEU A 106 2.43 -3.46 -9.08
CA LEU A 106 1.85 -4.63 -8.43
C LEU A 106 0.32 -4.68 -8.49
N LEU A 107 -0.37 -3.57 -8.76
CA LEU A 107 -1.83 -3.54 -8.87
C LEU A 107 -2.41 -4.61 -9.80
N PRO A 108 -1.82 -4.89 -10.97
CA PRO A 108 -2.35 -5.96 -11.83
C PRO A 108 -2.39 -7.33 -11.16
N TYR A 109 -1.57 -7.55 -10.15
CA TYR A 109 -1.47 -8.81 -9.41
C TYR A 109 -2.24 -8.81 -8.10
N CYS A 110 -2.80 -7.65 -7.70
CA CYS A 110 -3.55 -7.53 -6.46
C CYS A 110 -4.97 -8.08 -6.60
N HIS A 111 -5.39 -8.86 -5.63
CA HIS A 111 -6.76 -9.37 -5.55
C HIS A 111 -7.72 -8.28 -5.06
N GLU A 112 -7.22 -7.43 -4.17
CA GLU A 112 -8.00 -6.34 -3.59
C GLU A 112 -7.13 -5.11 -3.37
N ALA A 113 -7.79 -3.96 -3.30
CA ALA A 113 -7.17 -2.71 -2.86
C ALA A 113 -8.03 -2.13 -1.74
N LEU A 114 -7.42 -1.94 -0.58
CA LEU A 114 -8.04 -1.32 0.58
C LEU A 114 -7.66 0.16 0.53
N VAL A 115 -8.60 0.99 0.13
CA VAL A 115 -8.36 2.43 -0.08
C VAL A 115 -9.15 3.22 0.96
N THR A 116 -8.44 3.91 1.84
CA THR A 116 -9.06 4.89 2.73
C THR A 116 -9.17 6.20 1.99
N LYS A 117 -10.39 6.61 1.67
CA LYS A 117 -10.64 7.86 0.95
C LYS A 117 -10.73 9.02 1.92
N VAL A 118 -9.97 10.07 1.66
CA VAL A 118 -9.94 11.29 2.47
C VAL A 118 -10.65 12.41 1.71
N GLU A 119 -11.65 13.02 2.35
CA GLU A 119 -12.43 14.12 1.79
C GLU A 119 -11.64 15.44 1.86
N ALA A 120 -10.50 15.50 1.18
CA ALA A 120 -9.64 16.67 1.13
C ALA A 120 -8.73 16.59 -0.09
N ILE A 121 -8.10 17.70 -0.41
CA ILE A 121 -7.08 17.76 -1.48
C ILE A 121 -5.78 18.19 -0.81
N GLY A 122 -4.77 17.30 -0.82
CA GLY A 122 -3.51 17.50 -0.12
C GLY A 122 -2.39 18.12 -0.94
N GLY A 123 -2.63 18.41 -2.22
CA GLY A 123 -1.58 18.91 -3.09
C GLY A 123 -0.50 17.86 -3.38
N ALA A 124 -0.92 16.64 -3.64
CA ALA A 124 -0.03 15.50 -3.84
C ALA A 124 0.93 15.67 -5.02
N THR A 125 2.10 15.07 -4.90
CA THR A 125 3.07 14.92 -5.99
C THR A 125 3.14 13.47 -6.48
N VAL A 126 2.56 12.54 -5.73
CA VAL A 126 2.48 11.11 -6.08
C VAL A 126 1.02 10.68 -6.02
N PHE A 127 0.58 9.92 -7.00
CA PHE A 127 -0.82 9.52 -7.14
C PHE A 127 -0.96 8.00 -7.25
N PHE A 128 -2.03 7.49 -6.67
CA PHE A 128 -2.49 6.12 -6.87
C PHE A 128 -3.38 6.09 -8.12
N PRO A 129 -3.35 5.04 -8.93
CA PRO A 129 -4.25 4.95 -10.08
C PRO A 129 -5.71 5.08 -9.64
N ASN A 130 -6.50 5.84 -10.41
CA ASN A 130 -7.91 6.05 -10.09
C ASN A 130 -8.70 4.77 -10.38
N LEU A 131 -9.01 4.01 -9.34
CA LEU A 131 -9.70 2.73 -9.46
C LEU A 131 -11.18 2.86 -9.86
N ASP A 132 -11.77 4.04 -9.69
CA ASP A 132 -13.14 4.30 -10.15
C ASP A 132 -13.23 4.38 -11.67
N LYS A 133 -12.10 4.67 -12.33
CA LYS A 133 -11.99 4.72 -13.79
C LYS A 133 -11.35 3.47 -14.38
N ASP A 134 -10.90 2.54 -13.53
CA ASP A 134 -10.25 1.30 -13.95
C ASP A 134 -11.29 0.18 -14.02
N GLU A 135 -11.59 -0.28 -15.24
CA GLU A 135 -12.58 -1.34 -15.47
C GLU A 135 -12.19 -2.68 -14.84
N SER A 136 -10.91 -2.86 -14.48
CA SER A 136 -10.43 -4.08 -13.83
C SER A 136 -10.85 -4.19 -12.36
N PHE A 137 -11.27 -3.08 -11.75
CA PHE A 137 -11.65 -3.04 -10.34
C PHE A 137 -13.11 -2.66 -10.16
N VAL A 138 -13.71 -3.17 -9.08
CA VAL A 138 -15.04 -2.78 -8.65
C VAL A 138 -15.03 -2.48 -7.15
N CYS A 139 -15.63 -1.37 -6.75
CA CYS A 139 -15.80 -1.04 -5.34
C CYS A 139 -16.93 -1.89 -4.77
N VAL A 140 -16.61 -2.76 -3.82
CA VAL A 140 -17.57 -3.69 -3.21
C VAL A 140 -18.01 -3.26 -1.82
N ASP A 141 -17.21 -2.44 -1.14
CA ASP A 141 -17.56 -1.88 0.17
C ASP A 141 -17.15 -0.41 0.22
N GLU A 142 -18.06 0.42 0.68
CA GLU A 142 -17.78 1.82 0.97
C GLU A 142 -18.37 2.12 2.35
N GLY A 143 -17.47 2.35 3.32
CA GLY A 143 -17.86 2.58 4.71
C GLY A 143 -18.52 3.94 4.92
N GLU A 144 -19.12 4.10 6.09
CA GLU A 144 -19.68 5.37 6.52
C GLU A 144 -18.58 6.42 6.70
N PRO A 145 -18.91 7.72 6.56
CA PRO A 145 -17.92 8.77 6.84
C PRO A 145 -17.54 8.77 8.31
N ILE A 146 -16.25 8.86 8.58
CA ILE A 146 -15.68 8.88 9.92
C ILE A 146 -14.81 10.12 10.06
N ASP A 147 -14.88 10.80 11.20
CA ASP A 147 -13.94 11.86 11.50
C ASP A 147 -12.60 11.26 12.00
N ASP A 148 -11.52 11.65 11.38
CA ASP A 148 -10.17 11.26 11.77
C ASP A 148 -9.27 12.48 11.79
N ASN A 149 -9.00 12.98 12.98
CA ASN A 149 -8.16 14.17 13.19
C ASN A 149 -8.64 15.40 12.41
N GLY A 150 -9.95 15.57 12.32
CA GLY A 150 -10.58 16.70 11.60
C GLY A 150 -10.82 16.46 10.11
N TYR A 151 -10.35 15.34 9.58
CA TYR A 151 -10.65 14.95 8.19
C TYR A 151 -11.77 13.93 8.16
N THR A 152 -12.61 14.01 7.15
CA THR A 152 -13.62 12.98 6.89
C THR A 152 -13.00 11.89 6.05
N ILE A 153 -13.03 10.65 6.53
CA ILE A 153 -12.51 9.50 5.82
C ILE A 153 -13.58 8.43 5.62
N ARG A 154 -13.39 7.59 4.61
CA ARG A 154 -14.19 6.39 4.37
C ARG A 154 -13.27 5.23 4.07
N PHE A 155 -13.45 4.10 4.74
CA PHE A 155 -12.76 2.87 4.38
C PHE A 155 -13.48 2.24 3.21
N THR A 156 -12.74 1.95 2.13
CA THR A 156 -13.32 1.31 0.95
C THR A 156 -12.52 0.06 0.59
N ARG A 157 -13.19 -0.87 -0.09
CA ARG A 157 -12.55 -2.09 -0.60
C ARG A 157 -12.91 -2.27 -2.07
N TYR A 158 -11.88 -2.33 -2.90
CA TYR A 158 -11.99 -2.62 -4.32
C TYR A 158 -11.52 -4.04 -4.58
N VAL A 159 -12.21 -4.74 -5.44
CA VAL A 159 -11.85 -6.11 -5.85
C VAL A 159 -11.43 -6.10 -7.31
N HIS A 160 -10.30 -6.75 -7.60
CA HIS A 160 -9.83 -6.95 -8.97
C HIS A 160 -10.64 -8.08 -9.60
N LYS A 161 -11.23 -7.84 -10.77
CA LYS A 161 -12.09 -8.82 -11.44
C LYS A 161 -11.30 -10.03 -11.96
N ASN A 162 -10.04 -9.83 -12.34
CA ASN A 162 -9.21 -10.88 -12.92
C ASN A 162 -7.73 -10.59 -12.66
N PRO A 163 -7.24 -10.77 -11.41
CA PRO A 163 -5.84 -10.48 -11.10
C PRO A 163 -4.90 -11.42 -11.84
N LYS A 164 -3.78 -10.87 -12.31
CA LYS A 164 -2.74 -11.66 -12.94
C LYS A 164 -2.09 -12.58 -11.92
N LYS A 165 -1.66 -13.74 -12.38
CA LYS A 165 -0.85 -14.65 -11.59
C LYS A 165 0.63 -14.32 -11.79
N ILE A 166 1.42 -14.53 -10.75
CA ILE A 166 2.87 -14.42 -10.82
C ILE A 166 3.40 -15.77 -11.31
N ASP A 167 4.05 -15.73 -12.47
CA ASP A 167 4.65 -16.93 -13.09
C ASP A 167 6.14 -17.03 -12.82
#